data_f79be475b27eeb4cdc0b8574ed885ae0
#
_entry.id   f79be475b27eeb4cdc0b8574ed885ae0
#
_cell.length_a   1.000
_cell.length_b   1.000
_cell.length_c   1.000
_cell.angle_alpha   90.00
_cell.angle_beta   90.00
_cell.angle_gamma   90.00
#
_symmetry.space_group_name_H-M   'P 1'
#
loop_
_entity.id
_entity.type
_entity.pdbx_description
1 polymer ?
#
loop_
_entity_poly.entity_id
_entity_poly.type
_entity_poly.pdbx_seq_one_letter_code
_entity_poly.pdbx_strand_id
1 'polypeptide(L)'
;MKIIVTGSSGFLGKSLCSFLKEQSHELTELNSKNCDLRKTGSLEGFSNEKYDYLVHLAAWTQAGDFCLRHPGEQWIINQQINTNTLAWWAKQQPQSKLIFMGTSC
;
A
#
# COMPACT_ATOMS: atom_id res chain seq x y z
N MET A 1 -6.56 -8.65 15.30
CA MET A 1 -6.82 -8.75 13.86
C MET A 1 -5.52 -8.68 13.08
N LYS A 2 -5.47 -9.34 11.94
CA LYS A 2 -4.31 -9.24 11.04
C LYS A 2 -4.56 -8.16 10.01
N ILE A 3 -3.64 -7.22 9.92
CA ILE A 3 -3.76 -6.05 9.06
C ILE A 3 -2.49 -5.91 8.22
N ILE A 4 -2.65 -5.82 6.92
CA ILE A 4 -1.53 -5.54 6.03
C ILE A 4 -1.63 -4.09 5.56
N VAL A 5 -0.53 -3.34 5.71
CA VAL A 5 -0.50 -1.90 5.43
C VAL A 5 0.57 -1.63 4.38
N THR A 6 0.16 -1.07 3.24
CA THR A 6 1.11 -0.59 2.25
C THR A 6 1.45 0.87 2.55
N GLY A 7 2.66 1.29 2.20
CA GLY A 7 3.10 2.65 2.48
C GLY A 7 3.35 2.92 3.95
N SER A 8 3.79 1.89 4.68
CA SER A 8 3.95 1.96 6.14
C SER A 8 5.03 2.94 6.58
N SER A 9 5.98 3.26 5.72
CA SER A 9 7.09 4.17 6.06
C SER A 9 6.76 5.63 5.80
N GLY A 10 5.63 5.92 5.15
CA GLY A 10 5.20 7.30 4.93
C GLY A 10 4.68 7.94 6.22
N PHE A 11 4.43 9.25 6.17
CA PHE A 11 3.97 10.00 7.33
C PHE A 11 2.70 9.40 7.94
N LEU A 12 1.68 9.22 7.09
CA LEU A 12 0.41 8.66 7.54
C LEU A 12 0.55 7.20 7.95
N GLY A 13 1.37 6.44 7.18
CA GLY A 13 1.59 5.03 7.47
C GLY A 13 2.25 4.80 8.82
N LYS A 14 3.26 5.59 9.16
CA LYS A 14 3.92 5.47 10.46
C LYS A 14 2.97 5.74 11.62
N SER A 15 2.17 6.79 11.51
CA SER A 15 1.20 7.14 12.55
C SER A 15 0.14 6.06 12.71
N LEU A 16 -0.38 5.55 11.61
CA LEU A 16 -1.39 4.50 11.65
C LEU A 16 -0.84 3.20 12.23
N CYS A 17 0.34 2.79 11.79
CA CYS A 17 0.94 1.55 12.28
C CYS A 17 1.23 1.63 13.77
N SER A 18 1.72 2.77 14.25
CA SER A 18 1.95 2.98 15.67
C SER A 18 0.65 2.84 16.47
N PHE A 19 -0.40 3.47 15.99
CA PHE A 19 -1.72 3.40 16.63
C PHE A 19 -2.24 1.96 16.68
N LEU A 20 -2.16 1.25 15.54
CA LEU A 20 -2.67 -0.12 15.46
C LEU A 20 -1.88 -1.09 16.35
N LYS A 21 -0.57 -0.89 16.47
CA LYS A 21 0.24 -1.70 17.38
C LYS A 21 -0.17 -1.51 18.83
N GLU A 22 -0.51 -0.28 19.21
CA GLU A 22 -1.02 0.01 20.55
C GLU A 22 -2.34 -0.70 20.83
N GLN A 23 -3.12 -0.97 19.80
CA GLN A 23 -4.39 -1.69 19.89
C GLN A 23 -4.21 -3.21 19.81
N SER A 24 -2.98 -3.71 19.85
CA SER A 24 -2.63 -5.13 19.87
C SER A 24 -3.00 -5.88 18.58
N HIS A 25 -3.03 -5.20 17.44
CA HIS A 25 -3.22 -5.85 16.15
C HIS A 25 -1.91 -6.40 15.59
N GLU A 26 -2.00 -7.49 14.85
CA GLU A 26 -0.87 -8.01 14.10
C GLU A 26 -0.74 -7.24 12.80
N LEU A 27 0.41 -6.62 12.59
CA LEU A 27 0.63 -5.81 11.39
C LEU A 27 1.68 -6.43 10.49
N THR A 28 1.40 -6.41 9.19
CA THR A 28 2.39 -6.63 8.15
C THR A 28 2.63 -5.28 7.50
N GLU A 29 3.80 -4.70 7.73
CA GLU A 29 4.13 -3.37 7.26
C GLU A 29 4.94 -3.47 5.97
N LEU A 30 4.39 -2.91 4.90
CA LEU A 30 5.02 -2.91 3.58
C LEU A 30 5.50 -1.51 3.21
N ASN A 31 6.73 -1.44 2.76
CA ASN A 31 7.32 -0.20 2.26
C ASN A 31 8.07 -0.51 0.96
N SER A 32 8.63 0.50 0.32
CA SER A 32 9.30 0.33 -0.96
C SER A 32 10.54 -0.55 -0.89
N LYS A 33 11.11 -0.75 0.30
CA LYS A 33 12.30 -1.58 0.46
C LYS A 33 11.98 -3.06 0.54
N ASN A 34 10.85 -3.42 1.17
CA ASN A 34 10.49 -4.82 1.33
C ASN A 34 9.43 -5.30 0.33
N CYS A 35 8.76 -4.38 -0.36
CA CYS A 35 7.74 -4.75 -1.34
C CYS A 35 7.57 -3.62 -2.35
N ASP A 36 8.13 -3.80 -3.54
CA ASP A 36 8.00 -2.81 -4.60
C ASP A 36 6.70 -3.03 -5.37
N LEU A 37 5.67 -2.30 -5.03
CA LEU A 37 4.34 -2.44 -5.59
C LEU A 37 4.24 -2.02 -7.06
N ARG A 38 5.28 -1.40 -7.61
CA ARG A 38 5.33 -1.11 -9.04
C ARG A 38 5.53 -2.39 -9.86
N LYS A 39 6.04 -3.43 -9.24
CA LYS A 39 6.31 -4.72 -9.91
C LYS A 39 5.12 -5.65 -9.75
N THR A 40 4.73 -6.27 -10.86
CA THR A 40 3.70 -7.30 -10.86
C THR A 40 4.17 -8.49 -10.02
N GLY A 41 3.29 -9.00 -9.18
CA GLY A 41 3.60 -10.17 -8.37
C GLY A 41 4.39 -9.88 -7.10
N SER A 42 4.64 -8.62 -6.77
CA SER A 42 5.40 -8.27 -5.57
C SER A 42 4.72 -8.69 -4.27
N LEU A 43 3.40 -8.83 -4.28
CA LEU A 43 2.62 -9.24 -3.10
C LEU A 43 2.44 -10.75 -2.97
N GLU A 44 2.88 -11.53 -3.94
CA GLU A 44 2.65 -13.00 -3.92
C GLU A 44 3.24 -13.67 -2.68
N GLY A 45 4.35 -13.16 -2.17
CA GLY A 45 4.97 -13.68 -0.95
C GLY A 45 4.10 -13.56 0.29
N PHE A 46 3.06 -12.75 0.24
CA PHE A 46 2.14 -12.53 1.37
C PHE A 46 0.82 -13.27 1.20
N SER A 47 0.68 -14.08 0.16
CA SER A 47 -0.58 -14.76 -0.16
C SER A 47 -0.92 -15.91 0.79
N ASN A 48 0.06 -16.44 1.50
CA ASN A 48 -0.14 -17.56 2.42
C ASN A 48 -0.86 -17.16 3.71
N GLU A 49 -0.91 -15.88 4.01
CA GLU A 49 -1.58 -15.35 5.19
C GLU A 49 -2.95 -14.79 4.81
N LYS A 50 -3.89 -14.87 5.74
CA LYS A 50 -5.19 -14.23 5.58
C LYS A 50 -5.23 -12.97 6.43
N TYR A 51 -5.61 -11.86 5.81
CA TYR A 51 -5.68 -10.57 6.49
C TYR A 51 -7.12 -10.13 6.66
N ASP A 52 -7.43 -9.53 7.80
CA ASP A 52 -8.76 -8.97 8.06
C ASP A 52 -8.95 -7.64 7.32
N TYR A 53 -7.88 -6.86 7.24
CA TYR A 53 -7.89 -5.56 6.57
C TYR A 53 -6.66 -5.41 5.69
N LEU A 54 -6.87 -4.80 4.52
CA LEU A 54 -5.79 -4.28 3.69
C LEU A 54 -5.92 -2.76 3.68
N VAL A 55 -4.94 -2.07 4.26
CA VAL A 55 -4.90 -0.60 4.26
C VAL A 55 -3.88 -0.17 3.23
N HIS A 56 -4.35 0.41 2.15
CA HIS A 56 -3.51 0.79 1.02
C HIS A 56 -3.19 2.27 1.06
N LEU A 57 -2.01 2.60 1.57
CA LEU A 57 -1.53 3.98 1.67
C LEU A 57 -0.38 4.27 0.71
N ALA A 58 0.15 3.24 0.05
CA ALA A 58 1.31 3.40 -0.81
C ALA A 58 0.98 4.26 -2.02
N ALA A 59 1.87 5.22 -2.27
CA ALA A 59 1.81 6.03 -3.46
C ALA A 59 3.22 6.49 -3.77
N TRP A 60 3.56 6.60 -5.04
CA TRP A 60 4.81 7.19 -5.44
C TRP A 60 4.57 8.67 -5.66
N THR A 61 5.15 9.48 -4.81
CA THR A 61 4.99 10.92 -4.88
C THR A 61 6.33 11.61 -4.86
N GLN A 62 6.45 12.64 -5.66
CA GLN A 62 7.58 13.56 -5.64
C GLN A 62 7.00 14.95 -5.46
N ALA A 63 7.45 15.65 -4.45
CA ALA A 63 6.94 16.97 -4.14
C ALA A 63 7.41 18.01 -5.15
N GLY A 64 6.64 19.07 -5.27
CA GLY A 64 7.05 20.26 -5.99
C GLY A 64 7.24 20.06 -7.48
N ASP A 65 8.45 20.36 -7.95
CA ASP A 65 8.76 20.38 -9.38
C ASP A 65 8.48 19.09 -10.12
N PHE A 66 8.72 17.95 -9.49
CA PHE A 66 8.49 16.68 -10.17
C PHE A 66 7.03 16.52 -10.55
N CYS A 67 6.14 16.83 -9.63
CA CYS A 67 4.71 16.74 -9.86
C CYS A 67 4.25 17.64 -11.00
N LEU A 68 4.83 18.81 -11.10
CA LEU A 68 4.50 19.77 -12.16
C LEU A 68 5.10 19.40 -13.51
N ARG A 69 6.32 18.84 -13.50
CA ARG A 69 7.04 18.51 -14.74
C ARG A 69 6.73 17.14 -15.29
N HIS A 70 6.37 16.20 -14.41
CA HIS A 70 6.20 14.80 -14.80
C HIS A 70 4.88 14.23 -14.28
N PRO A 71 3.75 14.92 -14.50
CA PRO A 71 2.46 14.42 -13.99
C PRO A 71 2.06 13.09 -14.61
N GLY A 72 2.42 12.87 -15.87
CA GLY A 72 2.11 11.62 -16.55
C GLY A 72 2.85 10.43 -15.94
N GLU A 73 4.14 10.59 -15.65
CA GLU A 73 4.94 9.54 -15.04
C GLU A 73 4.41 9.19 -13.65
N GLN A 74 4.12 10.21 -12.84
CA GLN A 74 3.59 9.98 -11.51
C GLN A 74 2.25 9.26 -11.56
N TRP A 75 1.39 9.65 -12.48
CA TRP A 75 0.09 9.01 -12.65
C TRP A 75 0.24 7.54 -13.04
N ILE A 76 1.12 7.25 -14.01
CA ILE A 76 1.35 5.88 -14.47
C ILE A 76 1.89 4.99 -13.36
N ILE A 77 2.88 5.48 -12.61
CA ILE A 77 3.49 4.72 -11.52
C ILE A 77 2.45 4.45 -10.42
N ASN A 78 1.65 5.43 -10.08
CA ASN A 78 0.60 5.25 -9.07
C ASN A 78 -0.48 4.28 -9.55
N GLN A 79 -0.80 4.29 -10.84
CA GLN A 79 -1.73 3.31 -11.40
C GLN A 79 -1.15 1.89 -11.32
N GLN A 80 0.14 1.72 -11.55
CA GLN A 80 0.79 0.42 -11.39
C GLN A 80 0.70 -0.07 -9.95
N ILE A 81 1.02 0.79 -8.99
CA ILE A 81 0.94 0.48 -7.58
C ILE A 81 -0.48 0.08 -7.19
N ASN A 82 -1.45 0.86 -7.58
CA ASN A 82 -2.84 0.61 -7.25
C ASN A 82 -3.37 -0.66 -7.91
N THR A 83 -3.08 -0.83 -9.19
CA THR A 83 -3.53 -2.01 -9.94
C THR A 83 -2.96 -3.29 -9.36
N ASN A 84 -1.66 -3.31 -9.07
CA ASN A 84 -1.02 -4.50 -8.51
C ASN A 84 -1.57 -4.85 -7.14
N THR A 85 -1.80 -3.85 -6.31
CA THR A 85 -2.35 -4.06 -4.96
C THR A 85 -3.80 -4.54 -5.02
N LEU A 86 -4.63 -3.89 -5.81
CA LEU A 86 -6.04 -4.23 -5.91
C LEU A 86 -6.25 -5.58 -6.59
N ALA A 87 -5.45 -5.92 -7.59
CA ALA A 87 -5.52 -7.22 -8.25
C ALA A 87 -5.17 -8.34 -7.27
N TRP A 88 -4.13 -8.15 -6.47
CA TRP A 88 -3.76 -9.11 -5.43
C TRP A 88 -4.86 -9.26 -4.40
N TRP A 89 -5.41 -8.16 -3.93
CA TRP A 89 -6.53 -8.18 -2.98
C TRP A 89 -7.72 -8.97 -3.54
N ALA A 90 -8.11 -8.67 -4.76
CA ALA A 90 -9.28 -9.31 -5.36
C ALA A 90 -9.11 -10.82 -5.56
N LYS A 91 -7.89 -11.26 -5.87
CA LYS A 91 -7.61 -12.68 -6.14
C LYS A 91 -7.25 -13.46 -4.89
N GLN A 92 -6.42 -12.89 -4.02
CA GLN A 92 -5.80 -13.62 -2.92
C GLN A 92 -6.43 -13.30 -1.57
N GLN A 93 -7.04 -12.13 -1.43
CA GLN A 93 -7.59 -11.66 -0.16
C GLN A 93 -8.99 -11.09 -0.33
N PRO A 94 -9.89 -11.79 -1.02
CA PRO A 94 -11.23 -11.23 -1.28
C PRO A 94 -12.06 -11.04 -0.02
N GLN A 95 -11.72 -11.75 1.07
CA GLN A 95 -12.41 -11.63 2.35
C GLN A 95 -11.92 -10.45 3.18
N SER A 96 -10.77 -9.86 2.83
CA SER A 96 -10.23 -8.71 3.55
C SER A 96 -11.03 -7.46 3.24
N LYS A 97 -11.22 -6.61 4.24
CA LYS A 97 -11.80 -5.29 4.01
C LYS A 97 -10.72 -4.36 3.49
N LEU A 98 -11.01 -3.73 2.37
CA LEU A 98 -10.07 -2.81 1.75
C LEU A 98 -10.32 -1.38 2.23
N ILE A 99 -9.27 -0.74 2.73
CA ILE A 99 -9.27 0.69 3.02
C ILE A 99 -8.30 1.32 2.04
N PHE A 100 -8.82 2.16 1.16
CA PHE A 100 -8.04 2.78 0.09
C PHE A 100 -8.02 4.28 0.29
N MET A 101 -6.81 4.84 0.30
CA MET A 101 -6.61 6.28 0.38
C MET A 101 -6.22 6.79 -0.99
N GLY A 102 -7.02 7.70 -1.53
CA GLY A 102 -6.68 8.33 -2.79
C GLY A 102 -5.45 9.20 -2.65
N THR A 103 -4.71 9.34 -3.74
CA THR A 103 -3.55 10.22 -3.77
C THR A 103 -3.85 11.42 -4.63
N SER A 104 -3.26 12.55 -4.24
CA SER A 104 -3.30 13.76 -5.06
C SER A 104 -1.90 14.32 -5.14
N CYS A 105 -1.68 15.01 -6.20
CA CYS A 105 -0.39 15.60 -6.47
C CYS A 105 -0.51 17.10 -6.46
#